data_629fb6c9f4aa8643f88f39d23c59ea90
#
_entry.id   629fb6c9f4aa8643f88f39d23c59ea90
#
_cell.length_a   1.000
_cell.length_b   1.000
_cell.length_c   1.000
_cell.angle_alpha   90.00
_cell.angle_beta   90.00
_cell.angle_gamma   90.00
#
_symmetry.space_group_name_H-M   'P 1'
#
loop_
_entity.id
_entity.type
_entity.pdbx_description
1 polymer ?
#
loop_
_entity_poly.entity_id
_entity_poly.type
_entity_poly.pdbx_seq_one_letter_code
_entity_poly.pdbx_strand_id
1 'polypeptide(L)'
;GLKKAGYATLPVYANVLIKYIEDYNLTQYDQMVVKGKFKYKAKGKGQKAKEESQKTEDESQKAVETSLVYVPYKITDAEVVGKLPDERYIRENNKVKFIYAREGESVYELADMLGIYDYQIVKYNNLGKRRTLKKDEIIYIEPKRNKAMRRYKYHTIQKGETLSHVSRLYAVKLKSIFKMNDMDENTVLHVGDNIRLR
;
A
#
# COMPACT_ATOMS: atom_id res chain seq x y z
N GLY A 1 18.30 28.98 -6.04
CA GLY A 1 18.22 27.70 -5.51
C GLY A 1 17.89 26.57 -6.50
N LEU A 2 17.22 25.56 -6.04
CA LEU A 2 16.93 24.28 -6.72
C LEU A 2 16.24 24.41 -8.10
N LYS A 3 15.40 25.42 -8.29
CA LYS A 3 14.77 25.73 -9.59
C LYS A 3 15.78 26.10 -10.69
N LYS A 4 16.88 26.79 -10.34
CA LYS A 4 17.94 27.17 -11.29
C LYS A 4 18.84 26.00 -11.71
N ALA A 5 18.87 24.95 -10.91
CA ALA A 5 19.66 23.75 -11.14
C ALA A 5 18.88 22.63 -11.87
N GLY A 6 17.63 22.89 -12.32
CA GLY A 6 16.82 21.91 -13.06
C GLY A 6 16.19 20.80 -12.21
N TYR A 7 16.32 20.86 -10.88
CA TYR A 7 15.83 19.82 -9.96
C TYR A 7 14.35 19.93 -9.57
N ALA A 8 13.67 21.02 -9.95
CA ALA A 8 12.27 21.24 -9.56
C ALA A 8 11.50 21.87 -10.71
N THR A 9 11.10 21.07 -11.65
CA THR A 9 10.28 21.49 -12.81
C THR A 9 8.79 21.65 -12.44
N LEU A 10 8.30 20.97 -11.40
CA LEU A 10 6.94 21.09 -10.92
C LEU A 10 6.77 22.29 -9.99
N PRO A 11 5.77 23.18 -10.22
CA PRO A 11 5.54 24.38 -9.40
C PRO A 11 5.28 24.10 -7.90
N VAL A 12 4.82 22.89 -7.59
CA VAL A 12 4.45 22.45 -6.24
C VAL A 12 5.54 21.64 -5.52
N TYR A 13 6.72 21.41 -6.15
CA TYR A 13 7.77 20.56 -5.58
C TYR A 13 8.21 20.97 -4.18
N ALA A 14 8.39 22.27 -3.95
CA ALA A 14 8.79 22.79 -2.64
C ALA A 14 7.75 22.48 -1.56
N ASN A 15 6.47 22.68 -1.86
CA ASN A 15 5.38 22.43 -0.93
C ASN A 15 5.24 20.93 -0.60
N VAL A 16 5.45 20.07 -1.61
CA VAL A 16 5.45 18.62 -1.44
C VAL A 16 6.60 18.18 -0.55
N LEU A 17 7.80 18.72 -0.77
CA LEU A 17 8.98 18.42 0.05
C LEU A 17 8.79 18.86 1.50
N ILE A 18 8.27 20.07 1.72
CA ILE A 18 7.96 20.58 3.06
C ILE A 18 6.94 19.64 3.74
N LYS A 19 5.88 19.26 3.03
CA LYS A 19 4.87 18.36 3.56
C LYS A 19 5.44 16.99 3.94
N TYR A 20 6.35 16.43 3.13
CA TYR A 20 7.04 15.18 3.49
C TYR A 20 7.92 15.35 4.73
N ILE A 21 8.63 16.47 4.84
CA ILE A 21 9.45 16.78 6.01
C ILE A 21 8.57 16.85 7.28
N GLU A 22 7.39 17.43 7.19
CA GLU A 22 6.43 17.53 8.30
C GLU A 22 5.73 16.19 8.60
N ASP A 23 5.16 15.55 7.58
CA ASP A 23 4.39 14.30 7.73
C ASP A 23 5.25 13.14 8.29
N TYR A 24 6.54 13.11 7.95
CA TYR A 24 7.49 12.10 8.42
C TYR A 24 8.38 12.58 9.56
N ASN A 25 8.14 13.81 10.06
CA ASN A 25 8.92 14.44 11.12
C ASN A 25 10.45 14.34 10.89
N LEU A 26 10.89 14.61 9.64
CA LEU A 26 12.29 14.42 9.23
C LEU A 26 13.23 15.40 9.93
N THR A 27 12.74 16.54 10.42
CA THR A 27 13.50 17.52 11.20
C THR A 27 14.11 16.93 12.48
N GLN A 28 13.54 15.84 13.03
CA GLN A 28 14.13 15.14 14.16
C GLN A 28 15.51 14.55 13.86
N TYR A 29 15.74 14.12 12.61
CA TYR A 29 17.02 13.55 12.18
C TYR A 29 18.10 14.61 12.07
N ASP A 30 17.75 15.82 11.59
CA ASP A 30 18.67 16.96 11.56
C ASP A 30 19.08 17.35 12.99
N GLN A 31 18.13 17.37 13.92
CA GLN A 31 18.43 17.66 15.33
C GLN A 31 19.30 16.58 15.99
N MET A 32 19.14 15.29 15.59
CA MET A 32 19.99 14.18 16.07
C MET A 32 21.43 14.31 15.56
N VAL A 33 21.61 14.74 14.31
CA VAL A 33 22.92 14.98 13.70
C VAL A 33 23.61 16.17 14.37
N VAL A 34 22.91 17.30 14.48
CA VAL A 34 23.43 18.52 15.13
C VAL A 34 23.80 18.31 16.59
N LYS A 35 23.05 17.47 17.31
CA LYS A 35 23.31 17.12 18.72
C LYS A 35 24.34 15.99 18.89
N GLY A 36 25.02 15.55 17.83
CA GLY A 36 26.05 14.50 17.87
C GLY A 36 25.58 13.09 18.31
N LYS A 37 24.25 12.85 18.27
CA LYS A 37 23.65 11.58 18.68
C LYS A 37 23.62 10.52 17.56
N PHE A 38 24.00 10.87 16.33
CA PHE A 38 24.05 9.95 15.20
C PHE A 38 25.48 9.46 14.98
N LYS A 39 25.79 8.25 15.43
CA LYS A 39 27.03 7.55 15.03
C LYS A 39 26.77 6.73 13.79
N TYR A 40 27.26 7.18 12.65
CA TYR A 40 27.24 6.42 11.39
C TYR A 40 28.20 5.23 11.53
N LYS A 41 27.69 4.01 11.66
CA LYS A 41 28.49 2.79 11.50
C LYS A 41 28.62 2.53 9.99
N ALA A 42 29.69 3.02 9.40
CA ALA A 42 30.13 2.57 8.08
C ALA A 42 30.40 1.05 8.17
N LYS A 43 29.69 0.23 7.37
CA LYS A 43 30.01 -1.18 7.22
C LYS A 43 31.33 -1.34 6.47
N GLY A 44 32.44 -1.35 7.19
CA GLY A 44 33.73 -1.87 6.72
C GLY A 44 33.72 -3.39 6.82
N LYS A 45 34.21 -4.04 5.75
CA LYS A 45 34.42 -5.50 5.67
C LYS A 45 35.40 -5.97 6.76
N GLY A 46 35.06 -7.09 7.39
CA GLY A 46 36.07 -8.02 7.92
C GLY A 46 35.95 -8.33 9.42
N GLN A 47 35.72 -9.57 9.63
CA GLN A 47 36.22 -10.48 10.67
C GLN A 47 35.20 -11.01 11.67
N LYS A 48 35.24 -12.36 11.67
CA LYS A 48 34.61 -13.31 12.59
C LYS A 48 35.01 -13.05 14.05
N ALA A 49 34.07 -13.16 14.96
CA ALA A 49 34.25 -13.91 16.21
C ALA A 49 32.96 -14.00 17.03
N LYS A 50 32.61 -15.22 17.30
CA LYS A 50 32.05 -15.84 18.50
C LYS A 50 30.64 -15.48 18.95
N GLU A 51 29.85 -16.54 18.82
CA GLU A 51 28.64 -16.88 19.56
C GLU A 51 28.89 -16.80 21.07
N GLU A 52 27.93 -16.29 21.81
CA GLU A 52 27.27 -17.01 22.93
C GLU A 52 26.21 -16.11 23.59
N SER A 53 25.07 -16.75 23.85
CA SER A 53 24.07 -16.45 24.88
C SER A 53 23.19 -15.18 24.72
N GLN A 54 22.04 -15.35 24.11
CA GLN A 54 20.74 -15.17 24.81
C GLN A 54 19.59 -15.72 23.94
N LYS A 55 19.30 -17.00 24.21
CA LYS A 55 18.04 -17.66 23.92
C LYS A 55 17.08 -17.19 24.99
N THR A 56 16.02 -16.50 24.57
CA THR A 56 14.65 -16.52 25.11
C THR A 56 13.95 -15.24 24.68
N GLU A 57 12.74 -15.38 24.18
CA GLU A 57 11.76 -14.34 23.79
C GLU A 57 11.60 -14.04 22.30
N ASP A 58 11.76 -15.03 21.41
CA ASP A 58 11.37 -14.86 20.00
C ASP A 58 10.56 -16.03 19.41
N GLU A 59 9.88 -16.81 20.26
CA GLU A 59 9.02 -17.91 19.78
C GLU A 59 7.53 -17.57 19.64
N SER A 60 7.11 -16.32 19.90
CA SER A 60 5.70 -15.93 19.79
C SER A 60 5.31 -15.20 18.51
N GLN A 61 6.26 -14.91 17.61
CA GLN A 61 5.96 -14.25 16.32
C GLN A 61 6.20 -15.14 15.09
N LYS A 62 6.50 -16.43 15.27
CA LYS A 62 6.80 -17.35 14.16
C LYS A 62 5.62 -18.27 13.77
N ALA A 63 4.46 -18.02 14.28
CA ALA A 63 3.25 -18.71 13.88
C ALA A 63 2.35 -17.76 13.08
N VAL A 64 2.34 -17.96 11.79
CA VAL A 64 1.43 -17.58 10.69
C VAL A 64 2.13 -16.80 9.57
N GLU A 65 3.35 -17.15 9.21
CA GLU A 65 3.81 -16.98 7.83
C GLU A 65 3.44 -18.22 7.02
N THR A 66 2.16 -18.60 7.06
CA THR A 66 1.59 -19.46 6.03
C THR A 66 1.65 -18.64 4.75
N SER A 67 2.45 -19.04 3.79
CA SER A 67 2.56 -18.48 2.47
C SER A 67 1.15 -18.24 1.91
N LEU A 68 0.62 -17.05 2.13
CA LEU A 68 -0.59 -16.57 1.47
C LEU A 68 -0.23 -16.50 0.00
N VAL A 69 -0.56 -17.55 -0.73
CA VAL A 69 -0.46 -17.57 -2.18
C VAL A 69 -1.31 -16.40 -2.67
N TYR A 70 -0.64 -15.35 -3.13
CA TYR A 70 -1.29 -14.23 -3.77
C TYR A 70 -2.01 -14.78 -5.01
N VAL A 71 -3.32 -14.91 -4.92
CA VAL A 71 -4.17 -15.22 -6.09
C VAL A 71 -4.52 -13.88 -6.73
N PRO A 72 -4.03 -13.58 -7.93
CA PRO A 72 -4.41 -12.36 -8.64
C PRO A 72 -5.90 -12.41 -8.94
N TYR A 73 -6.68 -11.63 -8.24
CA TYR A 73 -8.10 -11.49 -8.48
C TYR A 73 -8.33 -10.63 -9.73
N LYS A 74 -8.86 -11.20 -10.80
CA LYS A 74 -9.32 -10.43 -11.96
C LYS A 74 -10.78 -10.06 -11.77
N ILE A 75 -11.09 -8.78 -11.83
CA ILE A 75 -12.47 -8.30 -11.87
C ILE A 75 -12.96 -8.46 -13.32
N THR A 76 -13.69 -9.53 -13.59
CA THR A 76 -14.12 -9.91 -14.95
C THR A 76 -15.09 -8.93 -15.59
N ASP A 77 -15.92 -8.27 -14.78
CA ASP A 77 -17.01 -7.40 -15.26
C ASP A 77 -16.64 -5.90 -15.23
N ALA A 78 -15.35 -5.58 -15.11
CA ALA A 78 -14.91 -4.19 -15.06
C ALA A 78 -14.91 -3.55 -16.44
N GLU A 79 -15.68 -2.48 -16.59
CA GLU A 79 -15.74 -1.67 -17.80
C GLU A 79 -14.40 -0.97 -18.06
N VAL A 80 -13.98 -0.93 -19.33
CA VAL A 80 -12.81 -0.16 -19.76
C VAL A 80 -13.25 1.28 -19.98
N VAL A 81 -12.68 2.21 -19.23
CA VAL A 81 -13.05 3.64 -19.25
C VAL A 81 -11.95 4.55 -19.78
N GLY A 82 -10.78 3.99 -20.11
CA GLY A 82 -9.66 4.73 -20.65
C GLY A 82 -8.42 3.87 -20.87
N LYS A 83 -7.34 4.54 -21.27
CA LYS A 83 -6.04 3.94 -21.53
C LYS A 83 -4.93 4.83 -21.00
N LEU A 84 -3.90 4.23 -20.44
CA LEU A 84 -2.69 4.92 -19.99
C LEU A 84 -1.72 5.17 -21.16
N PRO A 85 -0.74 6.08 -21.01
CA PRO A 85 0.31 6.29 -22.01
C PRO A 85 1.12 5.03 -22.35
N ASP A 86 1.22 4.09 -21.39
CA ASP A 86 1.91 2.81 -21.55
C ASP A 86 1.01 1.68 -22.08
N GLU A 87 -0.10 2.03 -22.71
CA GLU A 87 -1.07 1.15 -23.37
C GLU A 87 -1.96 0.32 -22.43
N ARG A 88 -1.78 0.37 -21.11
CA ARG A 88 -2.65 -0.33 -20.15
C ARG A 88 -4.05 0.28 -20.10
N TYR A 89 -5.05 -0.58 -19.94
CA TYR A 89 -6.42 -0.15 -19.79
C TYR A 89 -6.72 0.34 -18.39
N ILE A 90 -7.35 1.52 -18.30
CA ILE A 90 -8.00 1.99 -17.08
C ILE A 90 -9.40 1.36 -17.05
N ARG A 91 -9.70 0.70 -15.95
CA ARG A 91 -10.98 0.03 -15.72
C ARG A 91 -11.74 0.67 -14.58
N GLU A 92 -13.04 0.45 -14.53
CA GLU A 92 -13.89 0.98 -13.47
C GLU A 92 -14.55 -0.16 -12.68
N ASN A 93 -14.53 -0.04 -11.34
CA ASN A 93 -15.25 -0.90 -10.42
C ASN A 93 -15.87 -0.05 -9.30
N ASN A 94 -17.14 -0.22 -9.02
CA ASN A 94 -17.88 0.58 -8.04
C ASN A 94 -17.72 2.10 -8.26
N LYS A 95 -17.66 2.53 -9.52
CA LYS A 95 -17.39 3.92 -9.93
C LYS A 95 -16.04 4.45 -9.40
N VAL A 96 -15.04 3.60 -9.34
CA VAL A 96 -13.66 3.93 -8.95
C VAL A 96 -12.72 3.34 -9.98
N LYS A 97 -11.85 4.16 -10.53
CA LYS A 97 -10.89 3.76 -11.56
C LYS A 97 -9.76 2.97 -10.96
N PHE A 98 -9.33 1.93 -11.67
CA PHE A 98 -8.20 1.10 -11.30
C PHE A 98 -7.45 0.58 -12.53
N ILE A 99 -6.26 0.09 -12.30
CA ILE A 99 -5.42 -0.60 -13.29
C ILE A 99 -4.90 -1.90 -12.71
N TYR A 100 -4.39 -2.77 -13.56
CA TYR A 100 -3.56 -3.90 -13.16
C TYR A 100 -2.09 -3.48 -13.20
N ALA A 101 -1.37 -3.71 -12.10
CA ALA A 101 0.05 -3.40 -12.00
C ALA A 101 0.90 -4.39 -12.79
N ARG A 102 2.09 -3.95 -13.21
CA ARG A 102 3.15 -4.80 -13.72
C ARG A 102 3.98 -5.38 -12.59
N GLU A 103 4.66 -6.48 -12.83
CA GLU A 103 5.56 -7.05 -11.84
C GLU A 103 6.75 -6.12 -11.57
N GLY A 104 7.03 -5.87 -10.29
CA GLY A 104 8.13 -5.03 -9.87
C GLY A 104 7.92 -3.53 -10.10
N GLU A 105 6.76 -3.12 -10.61
CA GLU A 105 6.45 -1.71 -10.87
C GLU A 105 6.52 -0.88 -9.58
N SER A 106 7.19 0.26 -9.66
CA SER A 106 7.29 1.20 -8.55
C SER A 106 6.01 2.02 -8.41
N VAL A 107 5.54 2.19 -7.18
CA VAL A 107 4.43 3.12 -6.86
C VAL A 107 4.76 4.55 -7.32
N TYR A 108 6.04 4.95 -7.23
CA TYR A 108 6.48 6.28 -7.64
C TYR A 108 6.36 6.47 -9.16
N GLU A 109 6.88 5.52 -9.96
CA GLU A 109 6.79 5.57 -11.43
C GLU A 109 5.35 5.58 -11.91
N LEU A 110 4.49 4.76 -11.28
CA LEU A 110 3.06 4.76 -11.58
C LEU A 110 2.40 6.09 -11.22
N ALA A 111 2.73 6.68 -10.10
CA ALA A 111 2.19 7.96 -9.67
C ALA A 111 2.59 9.10 -10.61
N ASP A 112 3.84 9.12 -11.04
CA ASP A 112 4.37 10.09 -12.01
C ASP A 112 3.64 9.98 -13.36
N MET A 113 3.49 8.76 -13.87
CA MET A 113 2.74 8.50 -15.12
C MET A 113 1.28 8.98 -15.04
N LEU A 114 0.65 8.86 -13.87
CA LEU A 114 -0.74 9.27 -13.63
C LEU A 114 -0.89 10.76 -13.30
N GLY A 115 0.21 11.48 -13.07
CA GLY A 115 0.20 12.88 -12.62
C GLY A 115 -0.42 13.06 -11.21
N ILE A 116 -0.30 12.05 -10.34
CA ILE A 116 -0.77 12.07 -8.96
C ILE A 116 0.38 11.82 -7.99
N TYR A 117 0.14 12.01 -6.70
CA TYR A 117 1.18 11.75 -5.70
C TYR A 117 1.23 10.26 -5.31
N ASP A 118 2.41 9.73 -5.09
CA ASP A 118 2.65 8.34 -4.68
C ASP A 118 1.91 7.96 -3.39
N TYR A 119 1.84 8.88 -2.40
CA TYR A 119 1.10 8.66 -1.16
C TYR A 119 -0.41 8.43 -1.40
N GLN A 120 -0.97 8.97 -2.48
CA GLN A 120 -2.38 8.75 -2.84
C GLN A 120 -2.59 7.30 -3.25
N ILE A 121 -1.70 6.74 -4.10
CA ILE A 121 -1.74 5.32 -4.47
C ILE A 121 -1.62 4.44 -3.23
N VAL A 122 -0.63 4.74 -2.37
CA VAL A 122 -0.42 4.01 -1.11
C VAL A 122 -1.68 4.02 -0.24
N LYS A 123 -2.28 5.20 -0.05
CA LYS A 123 -3.48 5.40 0.77
C LYS A 123 -4.71 4.72 0.19
N TYR A 124 -4.94 4.83 -1.14
CA TYR A 124 -6.11 4.24 -1.78
C TYR A 124 -6.07 2.71 -1.76
N ASN A 125 -4.86 2.12 -1.74
CA ASN A 125 -4.66 0.68 -1.83
C ASN A 125 -4.21 0.01 -0.52
N ASN A 126 -4.07 0.78 0.57
CA ASN A 126 -3.59 0.29 1.87
C ASN A 126 -2.24 -0.44 1.76
N LEU A 127 -1.28 0.11 1.00
CA LEU A 127 0.01 -0.54 0.75
C LEU A 127 0.98 -0.45 1.93
N GLY A 128 0.67 0.36 2.96
CA GLY A 128 1.57 0.56 4.11
C GLY A 128 2.93 1.11 3.67
N LYS A 129 4.00 0.40 4.02
CA LYS A 129 5.38 0.77 3.64
C LYS A 129 5.81 0.23 2.27
N ARG A 130 5.01 -0.61 1.65
CA ARG A 130 5.33 -1.24 0.36
C ARG A 130 5.31 -0.20 -0.76
N ARG A 131 6.35 -0.22 -1.61
CA ARG A 131 6.51 0.69 -2.76
C ARG A 131 6.66 -0.03 -4.09
N THR A 132 6.74 -1.38 -4.07
CA THR A 132 6.81 -2.23 -5.26
C THR A 132 5.52 -3.01 -5.41
N LEU A 133 4.95 -3.03 -6.60
CA LEU A 133 3.69 -3.67 -6.91
C LEU A 133 3.92 -5.10 -7.42
N LYS A 134 2.90 -5.95 -7.24
CA LYS A 134 2.92 -7.33 -7.74
C LYS A 134 2.23 -7.38 -9.09
N LYS A 135 2.63 -8.35 -9.92
CA LYS A 135 1.97 -8.62 -11.21
C LYS A 135 0.47 -8.82 -11.03
N ASP A 136 -0.29 -8.21 -11.91
CA ASP A 136 -1.76 -8.28 -11.96
C ASP A 136 -2.45 -7.80 -10.66
N GLU A 137 -1.74 -7.06 -9.79
CA GLU A 137 -2.34 -6.47 -8.61
C GLU A 137 -3.29 -5.34 -9.00
N ILE A 138 -4.50 -5.35 -8.44
CA ILE A 138 -5.48 -4.27 -8.63
C ILE A 138 -5.01 -3.03 -7.88
N ILE A 139 -4.74 -1.95 -8.60
CA ILE A 139 -4.32 -0.67 -8.04
C ILE A 139 -5.36 0.40 -8.38
N TYR A 140 -6.08 0.84 -7.37
CA TYR A 140 -7.02 1.95 -7.48
C TYR A 140 -6.26 3.27 -7.58
N ILE A 141 -6.60 4.05 -8.60
CA ILE A 141 -6.03 5.37 -8.87
C ILE A 141 -6.92 6.51 -8.37
N GLU A 142 -8.07 6.15 -7.81
CA GLU A 142 -9.03 7.03 -7.15
C GLU A 142 -9.41 6.48 -5.77
N PRO A 143 -9.93 7.32 -4.85
CA PRO A 143 -10.36 6.87 -3.52
C PRO A 143 -11.49 5.84 -3.61
N LYS A 144 -11.33 4.67 -2.99
CA LYS A 144 -12.39 3.67 -2.85
C LYS A 144 -13.62 4.24 -2.15
N ARG A 145 -14.78 3.66 -2.40
CA ARG A 145 -16.06 4.07 -1.83
C ARG A 145 -16.23 3.57 -0.38
N ASN A 146 -17.19 4.13 0.33
CA ASN A 146 -17.53 3.67 1.68
C ASN A 146 -18.44 2.43 1.68
N LYS A 147 -19.13 2.15 0.55
CA LYS A 147 -20.08 1.04 0.39
C LYS A 147 -19.91 0.42 -1.00
N ALA A 148 -20.18 -0.88 -1.10
CA ALA A 148 -20.22 -1.57 -2.39
C ALA A 148 -21.45 -1.16 -3.22
N MET A 149 -21.49 -1.56 -4.50
CA MET A 149 -22.68 -1.43 -5.34
C MET A 149 -23.89 -2.13 -4.69
N ARG A 150 -25.10 -1.68 -5.04
CA ARG A 150 -26.34 -2.21 -4.43
C ARG A 150 -26.51 -3.70 -4.56
N ARG A 151 -25.99 -4.31 -5.64
CA ARG A 151 -26.04 -5.75 -5.88
C ARG A 151 -25.16 -6.58 -4.94
N TYR A 152 -24.14 -5.96 -4.32
CA TYR A 152 -23.20 -6.63 -3.43
C TYR A 152 -23.43 -6.17 -1.99
N LYS A 153 -24.35 -6.82 -1.29
CA LYS A 153 -24.64 -6.50 0.11
C LYS A 153 -23.67 -7.17 1.07
N TYR A 154 -23.31 -8.41 0.78
CA TYR A 154 -22.45 -9.27 1.58
C TYR A 154 -21.43 -9.98 0.71
N HIS A 155 -20.33 -10.40 1.30
CA HIS A 155 -19.32 -11.29 0.73
C HIS A 155 -19.04 -12.41 1.72
N THR A 156 -19.07 -13.65 1.27
CA THR A 156 -18.71 -14.82 2.07
C THR A 156 -17.23 -15.12 1.89
N ILE A 157 -16.47 -15.11 2.98
CA ILE A 157 -15.02 -15.32 2.97
C ILE A 157 -14.67 -16.72 2.44
N GLN A 158 -13.78 -16.74 1.47
CA GLN A 158 -13.21 -17.94 0.88
C GLN A 158 -11.85 -18.27 1.52
N LYS A 159 -11.37 -19.51 1.32
CA LYS A 159 -10.07 -19.95 1.82
C LYS A 159 -8.93 -19.03 1.33
N GLY A 160 -8.15 -18.47 2.25
CA GLY A 160 -7.02 -17.60 1.94
C GLY A 160 -7.36 -16.13 1.66
N GLU A 161 -8.64 -15.75 1.74
CA GLU A 161 -9.02 -14.34 1.60
C GLU A 161 -8.78 -13.53 2.87
N THR A 162 -8.53 -12.26 2.67
CA THR A 162 -8.39 -11.25 3.73
C THR A 162 -9.36 -10.10 3.49
N LEU A 163 -9.67 -9.31 4.51
CA LEU A 163 -10.49 -8.09 4.32
C LEU A 163 -9.86 -7.10 3.35
N SER A 164 -8.53 -7.10 3.21
CA SER A 164 -7.83 -6.32 2.18
C SER A 164 -8.17 -6.79 0.77
N HIS A 165 -8.30 -8.12 0.54
CA HIS A 165 -8.77 -8.69 -0.73
C HIS A 165 -10.21 -8.25 -1.00
N VAL A 166 -11.10 -8.40 -0.04
CA VAL A 166 -12.51 -7.98 -0.13
C VAL A 166 -12.61 -6.48 -0.44
N SER A 167 -11.82 -5.65 0.25
CA SER A 167 -11.73 -4.20 0.00
C SER A 167 -11.34 -3.88 -1.45
N ARG A 168 -10.41 -4.63 -2.03
CA ARG A 168 -9.99 -4.47 -3.43
C ARG A 168 -11.05 -4.97 -4.40
N LEU A 169 -11.62 -6.13 -4.13
CA LEU A 169 -12.62 -6.75 -5.00
C LEU A 169 -13.85 -5.86 -5.21
N TYR A 170 -14.31 -5.18 -4.18
CA TYR A 170 -15.52 -4.36 -4.22
C TYR A 170 -15.26 -2.85 -4.26
N ALA A 171 -14.01 -2.41 -4.37
CA ALA A 171 -13.63 -0.99 -4.30
C ALA A 171 -14.21 -0.27 -3.07
N VAL A 172 -14.20 -0.94 -1.91
CA VAL A 172 -14.68 -0.40 -0.63
C VAL A 172 -13.51 -0.15 0.29
N LYS A 173 -13.50 1.01 0.97
CA LYS A 173 -12.46 1.34 1.95
C LYS A 173 -12.42 0.30 3.08
N LEU A 174 -11.23 -0.20 3.40
CA LEU A 174 -11.04 -1.18 4.48
C LEU A 174 -11.61 -0.69 5.81
N LYS A 175 -11.37 0.57 6.18
CA LYS A 175 -11.98 1.19 7.38
C LYS A 175 -13.50 1.16 7.38
N SER A 176 -14.14 1.26 6.21
CA SER A 176 -15.60 1.18 6.10
C SER A 176 -16.10 -0.25 6.28
N ILE A 177 -15.35 -1.24 5.78
CA ILE A 177 -15.65 -2.66 6.02
C ILE A 177 -15.55 -2.96 7.51
N PHE A 178 -14.46 -2.57 8.17
CA PHE A 178 -14.31 -2.71 9.63
C PHE A 178 -15.50 -2.13 10.38
N LYS A 179 -15.83 -0.86 10.09
CA LYS A 179 -16.95 -0.18 10.78
C LYS A 179 -18.32 -0.84 10.54
N MET A 180 -18.56 -1.39 9.35
CA MET A 180 -19.85 -2.04 9.03
C MET A 180 -20.02 -3.41 9.68
N ASN A 181 -18.92 -4.03 10.13
CA ASN A 181 -18.89 -5.39 10.67
C ASN A 181 -18.43 -5.44 12.13
N ASP A 182 -18.21 -4.28 12.77
CA ASP A 182 -17.68 -4.17 14.14
C ASP A 182 -16.35 -4.94 14.31
N MET A 183 -15.48 -4.83 13.30
CA MET A 183 -14.19 -5.51 13.20
C MET A 183 -13.03 -4.51 13.27
N ASP A 184 -11.84 -5.03 13.54
CA ASP A 184 -10.57 -4.30 13.52
C ASP A 184 -9.46 -5.05 12.76
N GLU A 185 -8.22 -4.55 12.84
CA GLU A 185 -7.06 -5.14 12.15
C GLU A 185 -6.65 -6.51 12.73
N ASN A 186 -7.05 -6.82 13.96
CA ASN A 186 -6.71 -8.05 14.69
C ASN A 186 -7.81 -9.11 14.57
N THR A 187 -8.93 -8.79 13.94
CA THR A 187 -10.06 -9.71 13.81
C THR A 187 -9.68 -10.92 12.97
N VAL A 188 -9.79 -12.10 13.54
CA VAL A 188 -9.55 -13.37 12.84
C VAL A 188 -10.75 -13.69 11.96
N LEU A 189 -10.48 -13.98 10.69
CA LEU A 189 -11.49 -14.38 9.72
C LEU A 189 -11.53 -15.89 9.57
N HIS A 190 -12.74 -16.43 9.43
CA HIS A 190 -12.97 -17.83 9.12
C HIS A 190 -13.61 -17.97 7.73
N VAL A 191 -13.33 -19.08 7.08
CA VAL A 191 -14.03 -19.45 5.84
C VAL A 191 -15.51 -19.59 6.13
N GLY A 192 -16.34 -18.93 5.32
CA GLY A 192 -17.77 -18.88 5.52
C GLY A 192 -18.29 -17.63 6.23
N ASP A 193 -17.41 -16.80 6.81
CA ASP A 193 -17.83 -15.54 7.42
C ASP A 193 -18.50 -14.63 6.39
N ASN A 194 -19.62 -14.02 6.77
CA ASN A 194 -20.34 -13.08 5.92
C ASN A 194 -19.97 -11.64 6.23
N ILE A 195 -19.26 -11.02 5.33
CA ILE A 195 -18.81 -9.64 5.47
C ILE A 195 -19.80 -8.69 4.83
N ARG A 196 -20.35 -7.80 5.64
CA ARG A 196 -21.25 -6.74 5.18
C ARG A 196 -20.46 -5.67 4.41
N LEU A 197 -20.96 -5.33 3.22
CA LEU A 197 -20.29 -4.37 2.31
C LEU A 197 -21.11 -3.10 2.11
N ARG A 198 -22.36 -3.10 2.66
CA ARG A 198 -23.29 -2.00 2.46
C ARG A 198 -24.27 -1.85 3.65
#